data_7eafdbbc0259b7f69749300df70743f9
#
_entry.id   7eafdbbc0259b7f69749300df70743f9
#
_cell.length_a   1.000
_cell.length_b   1.000
_cell.length_c   1.000
_cell.angle_alpha   90.00
_cell.angle_beta   90.00
_cell.angle_gamma   90.00
#
_symmetry.space_group_name_H-M   'P 1'
#
loop_
_entity.id
_entity.type
_entity.pdbx_description
1 polymer ?
#
loop_
_entity_poly.entity_id
_entity_poly.type
_entity_poly.pdbx_seq_one_letter_code
_entity_poly.pdbx_strand_id
1 'polypeptide(L)'
;MKIVIFMCLAAALSLSGCAVMDKNTPGWAQYRIPDQSDDLRLASSSTGTGEPVLLIHGFGASSYSWRHVIAPLAQKYRVITIDLKGFGDSPKPRDDAYSVYEQARLVRNFILDNDLKNLHIVGHSYGGGVALAVSIYLAASNPELQKSLVLMDNIAYPQELPDFVKILATPILGPLLIHTLPDTFQVKDLLKKVYFNDDLIPQDAIDHYAADLGKPNAKYALLTTARQILPRDLQEFSNNYPNLRIPTLIVWSREDEIVPLAIGQRLHEHLPNSKLVVLSDVGHAVQEEKPALLLPHLQHFLDDQTQHHAAPRH
;
A
#
# COMPACT_ATOMS: atom_id res chain seq x y z
N MET A 1 75.13 5.09 6.98
CA MET A 1 74.38 4.50 5.86
C MET A 1 72.91 4.41 6.32
N LYS A 2 72.11 5.49 6.03
CA LYS A 2 70.72 5.60 6.48
C LYS A 2 69.83 5.40 5.24
N ILE A 3 69.06 4.36 5.26
CA ILE A 3 68.07 4.06 4.18
C ILE A 3 66.78 4.79 4.61
N VAL A 4 66.34 5.76 3.77
CA VAL A 4 65.04 6.41 3.92
C VAL A 4 64.06 5.69 3.02
N ILE A 5 63.03 5.11 3.64
CA ILE A 5 61.89 4.49 2.96
C ILE A 5 60.84 5.57 2.73
N PHE A 6 60.58 5.92 1.48
CA PHE A 6 59.45 6.74 1.06
C PHE A 6 58.18 5.86 1.00
N MET A 7 57.25 6.10 1.92
CA MET A 7 55.87 5.58 1.79
C MET A 7 55.05 6.59 0.93
N CYS A 8 54.71 6.18 -0.27
CA CYS A 8 53.70 6.86 -1.07
C CYS A 8 52.30 6.56 -0.53
N LEU A 9 51.68 7.53 0.12
CA LEU A 9 50.25 7.50 0.45
C LEU A 9 49.47 7.90 -0.83
N ALA A 10 48.88 6.94 -1.50
CA ALA A 10 47.91 7.21 -2.55
C ALA A 10 46.58 7.56 -1.89
N ALA A 11 46.25 8.83 -1.85
CA ALA A 11 44.92 9.30 -1.48
C ALA A 11 43.95 9.01 -2.63
N ALA A 12 43.10 8.00 -2.46
CA ALA A 12 41.95 7.79 -3.32
C ALA A 12 40.91 8.88 -3.02
N LEU A 13 40.89 9.93 -3.83
CA LEU A 13 39.78 10.88 -3.90
C LEU A 13 38.56 10.14 -4.50
N SER A 14 37.65 9.72 -3.65
CA SER A 14 36.29 9.37 -4.07
C SER A 14 35.57 10.64 -4.51
N LEU A 15 35.54 10.88 -5.80
CA LEU A 15 34.65 11.86 -6.42
C LEU A 15 33.21 11.40 -6.21
N SER A 16 32.58 11.86 -5.11
CA SER A 16 31.13 11.87 -4.98
C SER A 16 30.61 12.85 -6.05
N GLY A 17 30.27 12.30 -7.22
CA GLY A 17 29.59 13.06 -8.25
C GLY A 17 28.23 13.49 -7.73
N CYS A 18 28.09 14.75 -7.31
CA CYS A 18 26.80 15.41 -7.28
C CYS A 18 26.29 15.44 -8.72
N ALA A 19 25.41 14.50 -9.06
CA ALA A 19 24.65 14.57 -10.29
C ALA A 19 23.85 15.88 -10.24
N VAL A 20 24.23 16.85 -11.08
CA VAL A 20 23.43 18.05 -11.31
C VAL A 20 22.12 17.55 -11.90
N MET A 21 21.04 17.61 -11.14
CA MET A 21 19.70 17.26 -11.63
C MET A 21 19.36 18.23 -12.78
N ASP A 22 19.09 17.69 -13.94
CA ASP A 22 18.49 18.43 -15.05
C ASP A 22 17.14 18.98 -14.57
N LYS A 23 16.91 20.30 -14.79
CA LYS A 23 15.65 20.96 -14.42
C LYS A 23 14.42 20.38 -15.11
N ASN A 24 14.60 19.54 -16.13
CA ASN A 24 13.56 18.78 -16.82
C ASN A 24 13.34 17.38 -16.27
N THR A 25 14.12 16.94 -15.29
CA THR A 25 13.91 15.64 -14.64
C THR A 25 12.68 15.76 -13.74
N PRO A 26 11.60 14.98 -13.98
CA PRO A 26 10.41 15.03 -13.13
C PRO A 26 10.78 14.73 -11.67
N GLY A 27 10.18 15.45 -10.73
CA GLY A 27 10.51 15.34 -9.30
C GLY A 27 10.46 13.93 -8.72
N TRP A 28 9.70 13.02 -9.34
CA TRP A 28 9.62 11.59 -8.99
C TRP A 28 10.88 10.79 -9.38
N ALA A 29 11.71 11.26 -10.32
CA ALA A 29 12.93 10.54 -10.74
C ALA A 29 13.98 10.46 -9.60
N GLN A 30 13.87 11.31 -8.58
CA GLN A 30 14.69 11.22 -7.36
C GLN A 30 14.27 10.02 -6.47
N TYR A 31 13.02 9.54 -6.60
CA TYR A 31 12.51 8.38 -5.89
C TYR A 31 12.80 7.06 -6.64
N ARG A 32 13.93 7.00 -7.36
CA ARG A 32 14.36 5.73 -7.95
C ARG A 32 14.45 4.69 -6.85
N ILE A 33 13.60 3.68 -6.97
CA ILE A 33 13.75 2.47 -6.18
C ILE A 33 15.10 1.88 -6.56
N PRO A 34 16.02 1.65 -5.61
CA PRO A 34 17.24 0.91 -5.90
C PRO A 34 16.86 -0.42 -6.52
N ASP A 35 17.48 -0.75 -7.65
CA ASP A 35 17.33 -2.03 -8.32
C ASP A 35 18.09 -3.09 -7.50
N GLN A 36 17.57 -3.41 -6.31
CA GLN A 36 18.08 -4.50 -5.49
C GLN A 36 17.22 -5.71 -5.82
N SER A 37 17.86 -6.69 -6.40
CA SER A 37 17.31 -8.04 -6.56
C SER A 37 17.20 -8.69 -5.18
N ASP A 38 16.11 -8.45 -4.48
CA ASP A 38 15.77 -9.20 -3.27
C ASP A 38 15.06 -10.48 -3.69
N ASP A 39 15.53 -11.60 -3.18
CA ASP A 39 14.83 -12.90 -3.29
C ASP A 39 13.53 -12.94 -2.48
N LEU A 40 13.08 -11.81 -1.90
CA LEU A 40 11.87 -11.74 -1.10
C LEU A 40 10.65 -11.77 -2.01
N ARG A 41 9.91 -12.87 -1.95
CA ARG A 41 8.65 -13.04 -2.68
C ARG A 41 7.46 -12.80 -1.75
N LEU A 42 6.54 -11.95 -2.19
CA LEU A 42 5.26 -11.73 -1.49
C LEU A 42 4.37 -12.96 -1.65
N ALA A 43 3.71 -13.36 -0.57
CA ALA A 43 2.65 -14.35 -0.64
C ALA A 43 1.48 -13.79 -1.45
N SER A 44 0.94 -14.62 -2.35
CA SER A 44 -0.13 -14.19 -3.26
C SER A 44 -1.07 -15.33 -3.59
N SER A 45 -2.30 -14.99 -3.94
CA SER A 45 -3.24 -15.92 -4.54
C SER A 45 -3.90 -15.31 -5.77
N SER A 46 -4.43 -16.17 -6.67
CA SER A 46 -5.08 -15.74 -7.90
C SER A 46 -6.35 -16.55 -8.15
N THR A 47 -7.48 -15.87 -8.40
CA THR A 47 -8.79 -16.47 -8.62
C THR A 47 -9.45 -15.84 -9.84
N GLY A 48 -10.13 -16.65 -10.66
CA GLY A 48 -10.79 -16.19 -11.89
C GLY A 48 -9.84 -16.03 -13.08
N THR A 49 -10.37 -15.47 -14.15
CA THR A 49 -9.68 -15.23 -15.44
C THR A 49 -10.05 -13.87 -15.98
N GLY A 50 -9.32 -13.35 -16.96
CA GLY A 50 -9.55 -12.03 -17.54
C GLY A 50 -8.46 -11.03 -17.19
N GLU A 51 -8.75 -9.73 -17.27
CA GLU A 51 -7.79 -8.69 -16.93
C GLU A 51 -7.43 -8.76 -15.43
N PRO A 52 -6.14 -8.55 -15.07
CA PRO A 52 -5.70 -8.68 -13.70
C PRO A 52 -6.15 -7.51 -12.83
N VAL A 53 -6.67 -7.83 -11.65
CA VAL A 53 -6.99 -6.89 -10.56
C VAL A 53 -6.16 -7.27 -9.36
N LEU A 54 -5.20 -6.42 -8.97
CA LEU A 54 -4.34 -6.60 -7.81
C LEU A 54 -4.92 -5.89 -6.60
N LEU A 55 -5.21 -6.63 -5.54
CA LEU A 55 -5.77 -6.14 -4.29
C LEU A 55 -4.68 -6.05 -3.21
N ILE A 56 -4.49 -4.85 -2.64
CA ILE A 56 -3.45 -4.53 -1.65
C ILE A 56 -4.11 -4.11 -0.33
N HIS A 57 -3.90 -4.91 0.72
CA HIS A 57 -4.54 -4.73 2.03
C HIS A 57 -3.92 -3.61 2.87
N GLY A 58 -4.61 -3.20 3.93
CA GLY A 58 -4.20 -2.17 4.88
C GLY A 58 -3.18 -2.63 5.95
N PHE A 59 -2.78 -1.70 6.82
CA PHE A 59 -1.89 -1.94 7.96
C PHE A 59 -2.50 -2.96 8.93
N GLY A 60 -1.73 -3.94 9.35
CA GLY A 60 -2.16 -4.98 10.28
C GLY A 60 -3.15 -6.00 9.73
N ALA A 61 -3.52 -5.88 8.44
CA ALA A 61 -4.40 -6.82 7.75
C ALA A 61 -3.60 -7.84 6.90
N SER A 62 -4.31 -8.62 6.10
CA SER A 62 -3.77 -9.54 5.10
C SER A 62 -4.73 -9.63 3.90
N SER A 63 -4.43 -10.46 2.93
CA SER A 63 -5.33 -10.79 1.81
C SER A 63 -6.72 -11.24 2.26
N TYR A 64 -6.86 -11.73 3.48
CA TYR A 64 -8.14 -12.07 4.09
C TYR A 64 -9.14 -10.91 4.12
N SER A 65 -8.67 -9.66 4.21
CA SER A 65 -9.56 -8.47 4.19
C SER A 65 -10.40 -8.36 2.91
N TRP A 66 -10.00 -9.04 1.84
CA TRP A 66 -10.69 -9.04 0.56
C TRP A 66 -11.65 -10.23 0.36
N ARG A 67 -11.85 -11.10 1.36
CA ARG A 67 -12.64 -12.35 1.27
C ARG A 67 -14.04 -12.20 0.67
N HIS A 68 -14.69 -11.05 0.91
CA HIS A 68 -16.03 -10.76 0.37
C HIS A 68 -16.02 -10.11 -1.02
N VAL A 69 -14.85 -9.65 -1.49
CA VAL A 69 -14.68 -8.95 -2.76
C VAL A 69 -14.16 -9.88 -3.87
N ILE A 70 -13.35 -10.88 -3.51
CA ILE A 70 -12.68 -11.79 -4.45
C ILE A 70 -13.69 -12.50 -5.35
N ALA A 71 -14.65 -13.24 -4.79
CA ALA A 71 -15.57 -14.07 -5.57
C ALA A 71 -16.46 -13.27 -6.53
N PRO A 72 -17.05 -12.12 -6.16
CA PRO A 72 -17.79 -11.27 -7.09
C PRO A 72 -16.95 -10.73 -8.26
N LEU A 73 -15.71 -10.30 -7.99
CA LEU A 73 -14.83 -9.79 -9.05
C LEU A 73 -14.29 -10.91 -9.95
N ALA A 74 -14.01 -12.08 -9.39
CA ALA A 74 -13.46 -13.24 -10.12
C ALA A 74 -14.41 -13.81 -11.18
N GLN A 75 -15.66 -13.35 -11.23
CA GLN A 75 -16.60 -13.69 -12.31
C GLN A 75 -16.18 -13.09 -13.66
N LYS A 76 -15.42 -11.97 -13.65
CA LYS A 76 -14.99 -11.25 -14.86
C LYS A 76 -13.49 -11.00 -14.94
N TYR A 77 -12.81 -10.98 -13.80
CA TYR A 77 -11.42 -10.57 -13.67
C TYR A 77 -10.54 -11.70 -13.11
N ARG A 78 -9.27 -11.65 -13.44
CA ARG A 78 -8.26 -12.41 -12.69
C ARG A 78 -7.90 -11.62 -11.43
N VAL A 79 -8.53 -11.94 -10.31
CA VAL A 79 -8.29 -11.29 -9.02
C VAL A 79 -7.04 -11.86 -8.38
N ILE A 80 -6.08 -11.00 -8.11
CA ILE A 80 -4.81 -11.32 -7.46
C ILE A 80 -4.78 -10.61 -6.12
N THR A 81 -4.57 -11.34 -5.04
CA THR A 81 -4.32 -10.79 -3.72
C THR A 81 -2.88 -11.01 -3.32
N ILE A 82 -2.29 -10.05 -2.63
CA ILE A 82 -0.96 -10.18 -2.04
C ILE A 82 -1.01 -9.87 -0.55
N ASP A 83 -0.16 -10.54 0.20
CA ASP A 83 0.19 -10.09 1.55
C ASP A 83 1.45 -9.23 1.46
N LEU A 84 1.38 -8.01 1.98
CA LEU A 84 2.54 -7.13 2.05
C LEU A 84 3.63 -7.73 2.95
N LYS A 85 4.90 -7.41 2.71
CA LYS A 85 6.02 -7.80 3.56
C LYS A 85 5.70 -7.48 5.03
N GLY A 86 5.82 -8.49 5.88
CA GLY A 86 5.54 -8.34 7.31
C GLY A 86 4.13 -8.75 7.74
N PHE A 87 3.22 -9.03 6.80
CA PHE A 87 1.82 -9.35 7.07
C PHE A 87 1.41 -10.69 6.47
N GLY A 88 0.27 -11.23 6.94
CA GLY A 88 -0.33 -12.47 6.43
C GLY A 88 0.67 -13.63 6.36
N ASP A 89 0.83 -14.21 5.18
CA ASP A 89 1.77 -15.30 4.88
C ASP A 89 3.10 -14.82 4.24
N SER A 90 3.23 -13.51 3.98
CA SER A 90 4.48 -12.95 3.46
C SER A 90 5.63 -13.01 4.47
N PRO A 91 6.90 -13.05 3.99
CA PRO A 91 8.07 -13.03 4.85
C PRO A 91 8.09 -11.83 5.80
N LYS A 92 8.62 -12.07 7.01
CA LYS A 92 8.71 -11.09 8.10
C LYS A 92 10.15 -10.97 8.60
N PRO A 93 11.12 -10.56 7.73
CA PRO A 93 12.52 -10.43 8.12
C PRO A 93 12.70 -9.29 9.14
N ARG A 94 13.76 -9.40 9.95
CA ARG A 94 14.13 -8.35 10.93
C ARG A 94 15.18 -7.43 10.33
N ASP A 95 14.80 -6.69 9.28
CA ASP A 95 15.70 -5.86 8.45
C ASP A 95 15.37 -4.37 8.47
N ASP A 96 14.41 -3.95 9.32
CA ASP A 96 13.95 -2.56 9.47
C ASP A 96 13.45 -1.87 8.18
N ALA A 97 13.26 -2.59 7.07
CA ALA A 97 12.82 -2.05 5.79
C ALA A 97 11.31 -2.29 5.56
N TYR A 98 10.46 -1.45 6.17
CA TYR A 98 8.99 -1.61 6.18
C TYR A 98 8.23 -0.33 5.79
N SER A 99 8.90 0.63 5.15
CA SER A 99 8.26 1.87 4.68
C SER A 99 7.29 1.61 3.52
N VAL A 100 6.40 2.57 3.26
CA VAL A 100 5.52 2.57 2.07
C VAL A 100 6.32 2.37 0.79
N TYR A 101 7.50 3.00 0.69
CA TYR A 101 8.33 2.91 -0.52
C TYR A 101 8.95 1.53 -0.69
N GLU A 102 9.36 0.89 0.40
CA GLU A 102 9.86 -0.47 0.37
C GLU A 102 8.76 -1.46 -0.04
N GLN A 103 7.56 -1.32 0.51
CA GLN A 103 6.41 -2.12 0.08
C GLN A 103 6.09 -1.88 -1.41
N ALA A 104 6.10 -0.61 -1.86
CA ALA A 104 5.86 -0.28 -3.25
C ALA A 104 6.91 -0.87 -4.19
N ARG A 105 8.18 -0.93 -3.78
CA ARG A 105 9.25 -1.60 -4.50
C ARG A 105 8.96 -3.10 -4.68
N LEU A 106 8.59 -3.77 -3.60
CA LEU A 106 8.27 -5.20 -3.63
C LEU A 106 7.03 -5.49 -4.48
N VAL A 107 5.99 -4.66 -4.38
CA VAL A 107 4.79 -4.79 -5.21
C VAL A 107 5.09 -4.53 -6.68
N ARG A 108 5.90 -3.51 -7.00
CA ARG A 108 6.36 -3.28 -8.38
C ARG A 108 7.13 -4.48 -8.93
N ASN A 109 8.06 -5.03 -8.16
CA ASN A 109 8.81 -6.22 -8.57
C ASN A 109 7.87 -7.41 -8.79
N PHE A 110 6.89 -7.62 -7.90
CA PHE A 110 5.86 -8.64 -8.09
C PHE A 110 5.10 -8.46 -9.42
N ILE A 111 4.73 -7.22 -9.79
CA ILE A 111 4.05 -6.91 -11.05
C ILE A 111 4.93 -7.28 -12.25
N LEU A 112 6.20 -6.91 -12.21
CA LEU A 112 7.16 -7.18 -13.29
C LEU A 112 7.49 -8.67 -13.42
N ASP A 113 7.76 -9.36 -12.31
CA ASP A 113 8.11 -10.78 -12.27
C ASP A 113 6.98 -11.69 -12.76
N ASN A 114 5.73 -11.25 -12.61
CA ASN A 114 4.54 -11.98 -13.06
C ASN A 114 4.00 -11.49 -14.42
N ASP A 115 4.73 -10.61 -15.13
CA ASP A 115 4.35 -10.02 -16.44
C ASP A 115 2.90 -9.52 -16.46
N LEU A 116 2.47 -8.82 -15.40
CA LEU A 116 1.11 -8.30 -15.28
C LEU A 116 0.95 -7.07 -16.17
N LYS A 117 0.01 -7.16 -17.12
CA LYS A 117 -0.34 -6.11 -18.08
C LYS A 117 -1.82 -5.77 -17.99
N ASN A 118 -2.20 -4.58 -18.45
CA ASN A 118 -3.58 -4.06 -18.30
C ASN A 118 -4.08 -4.15 -16.86
N LEU A 119 -3.19 -3.89 -15.92
CA LEU A 119 -3.40 -4.12 -14.49
C LEU A 119 -4.29 -3.06 -13.88
N HIS A 120 -5.31 -3.48 -13.18
CA HIS A 120 -6.06 -2.65 -12.23
C HIS A 120 -5.46 -2.83 -10.83
N ILE A 121 -5.07 -1.74 -10.17
CA ILE A 121 -4.53 -1.78 -8.82
C ILE A 121 -5.59 -1.23 -7.87
N VAL A 122 -5.92 -1.98 -6.83
CA VAL A 122 -6.87 -1.59 -5.77
C VAL A 122 -6.12 -1.63 -4.44
N GLY A 123 -6.08 -0.50 -3.74
CA GLY A 123 -5.41 -0.42 -2.44
C GLY A 123 -6.30 0.18 -1.36
N HIS A 124 -6.28 -0.42 -0.18
CA HIS A 124 -7.01 0.05 0.99
C HIS A 124 -6.05 0.59 2.06
N SER A 125 -6.38 1.74 2.66
CA SER A 125 -5.65 2.30 3.80
C SER A 125 -4.14 2.44 3.52
N TYR A 126 -3.27 1.82 4.33
CA TYR A 126 -1.83 1.73 4.11
C TYR A 126 -1.50 1.14 2.72
N GLY A 127 -2.20 0.07 2.32
CA GLY A 127 -2.07 -0.54 0.99
C GLY A 127 -2.49 0.40 -0.15
N GLY A 128 -3.39 1.34 0.10
CA GLY A 128 -3.72 2.40 -0.85
C GLY A 128 -2.58 3.42 -1.01
N GLY A 129 -1.87 3.74 0.08
CA GLY A 129 -0.64 4.52 0.00
C GLY A 129 0.46 3.79 -0.79
N VAL A 130 0.59 2.48 -0.61
CA VAL A 130 1.49 1.62 -1.41
C VAL A 130 1.06 1.61 -2.88
N ALA A 131 -0.24 1.43 -3.17
CA ALA A 131 -0.78 1.44 -4.54
C ALA A 131 -0.50 2.77 -5.26
N LEU A 132 -0.66 3.89 -4.56
CA LEU A 132 -0.37 5.22 -5.08
C LEU A 132 1.12 5.39 -5.42
N ALA A 133 2.01 4.92 -4.55
CA ALA A 133 3.43 4.93 -4.80
C ALA A 133 3.82 4.03 -5.99
N VAL A 134 3.28 2.81 -6.07
CA VAL A 134 3.47 1.91 -7.22
C VAL A 134 3.01 2.58 -8.51
N SER A 135 1.84 3.23 -8.51
CA SER A 135 1.28 3.90 -9.70
C SER A 135 2.18 5.03 -10.19
N ILE A 136 2.77 5.81 -9.28
CA ILE A 136 3.73 6.86 -9.65
C ILE A 136 4.99 6.24 -10.26
N TYR A 137 5.49 5.15 -9.70
CA TYR A 137 6.67 4.46 -10.26
C TYR A 137 6.40 3.84 -11.63
N LEU A 138 5.23 3.21 -11.80
CA LEU A 138 4.85 2.64 -13.10
C LEU A 138 4.64 3.74 -14.15
N ALA A 139 3.95 4.83 -13.80
CA ALA A 139 3.76 5.97 -14.71
C ALA A 139 5.09 6.54 -15.23
N ALA A 140 6.13 6.40 -14.44
CA ALA A 140 7.48 6.86 -14.76
C ALA A 140 8.29 5.92 -15.64
N SER A 141 8.10 4.60 -15.49
CA SER A 141 8.99 3.60 -16.09
C SER A 141 8.28 2.61 -17.03
N ASN A 142 7.02 2.28 -16.73
CA ASN A 142 6.24 1.25 -17.43
C ASN A 142 4.75 1.63 -17.47
N PRO A 143 4.38 2.79 -18.05
CA PRO A 143 3.01 3.31 -17.98
C PRO A 143 1.97 2.39 -18.64
N GLU A 144 2.40 1.55 -19.58
CA GLU A 144 1.57 0.59 -20.30
C GLU A 144 1.10 -0.59 -19.46
N LEU A 145 1.74 -0.85 -18.31
CA LEU A 145 1.37 -2.00 -17.47
C LEU A 145 0.09 -1.75 -16.69
N GLN A 146 -0.16 -0.50 -16.27
CA GLN A 146 -1.28 -0.16 -15.40
C GLN A 146 -2.42 0.48 -16.19
N LYS A 147 -3.63 -0.01 -15.99
CA LYS A 147 -4.86 0.44 -16.66
C LYS A 147 -5.69 1.39 -15.81
N SER A 148 -5.79 1.12 -14.50
CA SER A 148 -6.51 1.99 -13.57
C SER A 148 -6.02 1.82 -12.13
N LEU A 149 -6.44 2.73 -11.27
CA LEU A 149 -6.16 2.76 -9.85
C LEU A 149 -7.46 2.91 -9.06
N VAL A 150 -7.60 2.17 -7.97
CA VAL A 150 -8.68 2.35 -6.99
C VAL A 150 -8.03 2.57 -5.62
N LEU A 151 -8.40 3.66 -4.98
CA LEU A 151 -7.91 4.08 -3.68
C LEU A 151 -9.07 4.12 -2.69
N MET A 152 -8.92 3.40 -1.59
CA MET A 152 -9.97 3.25 -0.58
C MET A 152 -9.44 3.68 0.78
N ASP A 153 -10.03 4.72 1.36
CA ASP A 153 -9.74 5.19 2.73
C ASP A 153 -8.22 5.25 3.04
N ASN A 154 -7.42 5.73 2.07
CA ASN A 154 -5.98 5.54 2.05
C ASN A 154 -5.16 6.69 2.64
N ILE A 155 -3.98 6.39 3.16
CA ILE A 155 -2.98 7.41 3.47
C ILE A 155 -2.44 8.04 2.17
N ALA A 156 -2.36 9.37 2.12
CA ALA A 156 -1.90 10.09 0.94
C ALA A 156 -1.05 11.34 1.25
N TYR A 157 -1.21 11.92 2.42
CA TYR A 157 -0.56 13.16 2.84
C TYR A 157 -0.03 13.03 4.27
N PRO A 158 0.87 13.93 4.70
CA PRO A 158 1.16 14.10 6.12
C PRO A 158 -0.14 14.39 6.88
N GLN A 159 -0.43 13.56 7.87
CA GLN A 159 -1.64 13.62 8.68
C GLN A 159 -1.36 13.16 10.10
N GLU A 160 -2.24 13.50 11.01
CA GLU A 160 -2.20 12.89 12.33
C GLU A 160 -2.50 11.39 12.22
N LEU A 161 -1.65 10.59 12.88
CA LEU A 161 -1.88 9.16 12.99
C LEU A 161 -2.89 8.87 14.10
N PRO A 162 -3.73 7.84 13.95
CA PRO A 162 -4.57 7.34 15.02
C PRO A 162 -3.74 6.97 16.26
N ASP A 163 -4.31 7.13 17.46
CA ASP A 163 -3.57 6.94 18.70
C ASP A 163 -3.00 5.53 18.86
N PHE A 164 -3.70 4.50 18.39
CA PHE A 164 -3.16 3.13 18.42
C PHE A 164 -1.88 2.99 17.58
N VAL A 165 -1.78 3.67 16.43
CA VAL A 165 -0.55 3.67 15.62
C VAL A 165 0.57 4.43 16.33
N LYS A 166 0.26 5.61 16.92
CA LYS A 166 1.22 6.38 17.72
C LYS A 166 1.77 5.54 18.88
N ILE A 167 0.90 4.81 19.58
CA ILE A 167 1.28 3.90 20.69
C ILE A 167 2.19 2.78 20.17
N LEU A 168 1.82 2.10 19.09
CA LEU A 168 2.64 1.03 18.48
C LEU A 168 4.02 1.56 18.04
N ALA A 169 4.08 2.78 17.54
CA ALA A 169 5.33 3.40 17.10
C ALA A 169 6.28 3.77 18.25
N THR A 170 5.78 3.87 19.51
CA THR A 170 6.61 4.24 20.67
C THR A 170 7.62 3.14 21.01
N PRO A 171 8.91 3.47 21.23
CA PRO A 171 9.96 2.47 21.37
C PRO A 171 9.79 1.49 22.54
N ILE A 172 9.16 1.91 23.64
CA ILE A 172 9.01 1.08 24.86
C ILE A 172 7.57 0.60 24.98
N LEU A 173 6.59 1.52 24.89
CA LEU A 173 5.19 1.21 25.15
C LEU A 173 4.59 0.29 24.09
N GLY A 174 4.90 0.51 22.82
CA GLY A 174 4.42 -0.36 21.73
C GLY A 174 4.82 -1.83 21.92
N PRO A 175 6.13 -2.15 22.05
CA PRO A 175 6.58 -3.50 22.34
C PRO A 175 6.00 -4.09 23.63
N LEU A 176 5.86 -3.29 24.69
CA LEU A 176 5.28 -3.77 25.94
C LEU A 176 3.84 -4.23 25.73
N LEU A 177 3.00 -3.39 25.16
CA LEU A 177 1.57 -3.69 24.99
C LEU A 177 1.33 -4.85 24.03
N ILE A 178 1.99 -4.85 22.86
CA ILE A 178 1.78 -5.88 21.84
C ILE A 178 2.23 -7.29 22.29
N HIS A 179 3.16 -7.37 23.26
CA HIS A 179 3.65 -8.65 23.78
C HIS A 179 2.96 -9.09 25.08
N THR A 180 2.28 -8.20 25.80
CA THR A 180 1.65 -8.52 27.08
C THR A 180 0.15 -8.75 26.99
N LEU A 181 -0.54 -8.07 26.06
CA LEU A 181 -1.97 -8.24 25.88
C LEU A 181 -2.29 -9.46 24.99
N PRO A 182 -3.40 -10.19 25.23
CA PRO A 182 -3.84 -11.24 24.33
C PRO A 182 -4.08 -10.74 22.92
N ASP A 183 -3.64 -11.48 21.89
CA ASP A 183 -3.74 -11.07 20.49
C ASP A 183 -5.21 -10.86 20.06
N THR A 184 -6.12 -11.73 20.49
CA THR A 184 -7.56 -11.60 20.23
C THR A 184 -8.17 -10.34 20.83
N PHE A 185 -7.70 -9.92 22.02
CA PHE A 185 -8.14 -8.67 22.64
C PHE A 185 -7.68 -7.45 21.83
N GLN A 186 -6.40 -7.43 21.42
CA GLN A 186 -5.82 -6.34 20.64
C GLN A 186 -6.50 -6.19 19.29
N VAL A 187 -6.74 -7.31 18.60
CA VAL A 187 -7.44 -7.34 17.30
C VAL A 187 -8.88 -6.87 17.44
N LYS A 188 -9.60 -7.37 18.45
CA LYS A 188 -10.99 -6.94 18.70
C LYS A 188 -11.08 -5.44 18.98
N ASP A 189 -10.18 -4.89 19.80
CA ASP A 189 -10.13 -3.45 20.10
C ASP A 189 -9.82 -2.62 18.84
N LEU A 190 -8.94 -3.11 17.98
CA LEU A 190 -8.64 -2.48 16.70
C LEU A 190 -9.85 -2.51 15.76
N LEU A 191 -10.49 -3.66 15.58
CA LEU A 191 -11.64 -3.79 14.68
C LEU A 191 -12.81 -2.89 15.10
N LYS A 192 -12.99 -2.63 16.39
CA LYS A 192 -13.96 -1.64 16.91
C LYS A 192 -13.68 -0.20 16.51
N LYS A 193 -12.44 0.13 16.17
CA LYS A 193 -12.06 1.45 15.64
C LYS A 193 -12.17 1.52 14.13
N VAL A 194 -12.13 0.37 13.48
CA VAL A 194 -12.16 0.22 12.02
C VAL A 194 -13.58 0.08 11.49
N TYR A 195 -14.47 -0.60 12.21
CA TYR A 195 -15.87 -0.77 11.86
C TYR A 195 -16.70 0.39 12.42
N PHE A 196 -17.68 0.85 11.67
CA PHE A 196 -18.69 1.80 12.14
C PHE A 196 -19.70 1.14 13.08
N ASN A 197 -20.07 -0.12 12.77
CA ASN A 197 -20.97 -0.90 13.60
C ASN A 197 -20.26 -2.12 14.19
N ASP A 198 -19.98 -2.08 15.49
CA ASP A 198 -19.32 -3.15 16.25
C ASP A 198 -20.03 -4.51 16.14
N ASP A 199 -21.38 -4.52 15.97
CA ASP A 199 -22.18 -5.74 15.87
C ASP A 199 -21.90 -6.52 14.56
N LEU A 200 -21.29 -5.86 13.57
CA LEU A 200 -20.90 -6.47 12.30
C LEU A 200 -19.50 -7.08 12.34
N ILE A 201 -18.76 -6.96 13.44
CA ILE A 201 -17.42 -7.56 13.57
C ILE A 201 -17.56 -9.08 13.75
N PRO A 202 -17.15 -9.89 12.74
CA PRO A 202 -17.34 -11.32 12.84
C PRO A 202 -16.22 -11.95 13.67
N GLN A 203 -16.55 -12.99 14.44
CA GLN A 203 -15.60 -13.66 15.32
C GLN A 203 -14.45 -14.30 14.53
N ASP A 204 -14.74 -14.86 13.35
CA ASP A 204 -13.73 -15.46 12.48
C ASP A 204 -12.68 -14.44 11.98
N ALA A 205 -13.05 -13.17 11.80
CA ALA A 205 -12.08 -12.11 11.50
C ALA A 205 -11.16 -11.83 12.70
N ILE A 206 -11.72 -11.78 13.92
CA ILE A 206 -10.91 -11.61 15.13
C ILE A 206 -9.90 -12.77 15.24
N ASP A 207 -10.37 -14.00 15.06
CA ASP A 207 -9.55 -15.20 15.19
C ASP A 207 -8.45 -15.26 14.11
N HIS A 208 -8.80 -14.91 12.86
CA HIS A 208 -7.87 -14.89 11.74
C HIS A 208 -6.75 -13.87 11.95
N TYR A 209 -7.09 -12.61 12.23
CA TYR A 209 -6.08 -11.57 12.43
C TYR A 209 -5.26 -11.78 13.71
N ALA A 210 -5.85 -12.38 14.76
CA ALA A 210 -5.09 -12.77 15.94
C ALA A 210 -4.07 -13.89 15.62
N ALA A 211 -4.46 -14.86 14.80
CA ALA A 211 -3.54 -15.88 14.31
C ALA A 211 -2.41 -15.29 13.46
N ASP A 212 -2.72 -14.32 12.58
CA ASP A 212 -1.71 -13.61 11.80
C ASP A 212 -0.73 -12.84 12.71
N LEU A 213 -1.23 -12.15 13.74
CA LEU A 213 -0.41 -11.42 14.72
C LEU A 213 0.46 -12.36 15.57
N GLY A 214 0.02 -13.59 15.78
CA GLY A 214 0.77 -14.63 16.50
C GLY A 214 1.90 -15.27 15.69
N LYS A 215 1.97 -15.07 14.37
CA LYS A 215 3.01 -15.64 13.52
C LYS A 215 4.42 -15.12 13.90
N PRO A 216 5.50 -15.91 13.66
CA PRO A 216 6.86 -15.49 13.95
C PRO A 216 7.18 -14.12 13.30
N ASN A 217 7.75 -13.22 14.09
CA ASN A 217 8.10 -11.84 13.72
C ASN A 217 6.95 -10.91 13.30
N ALA A 218 5.67 -11.33 13.34
CA ALA A 218 4.55 -10.47 12.96
C ALA A 218 4.47 -9.20 13.81
N LYS A 219 4.62 -9.34 15.13
CA LYS A 219 4.65 -8.20 16.07
C LYS A 219 5.82 -7.25 15.80
N TYR A 220 7.01 -7.79 15.47
CA TYR A 220 8.15 -6.97 15.06
C TYR A 220 7.84 -6.18 13.76
N ALA A 221 7.32 -6.85 12.74
CA ALA A 221 6.96 -6.22 11.47
C ALA A 221 5.89 -5.14 11.65
N LEU A 222 4.85 -5.41 12.44
CA LEU A 222 3.79 -4.44 12.75
C LEU A 222 4.35 -3.18 13.44
N LEU A 223 5.18 -3.34 14.47
CA LEU A 223 5.81 -2.22 15.19
C LEU A 223 6.75 -1.42 14.28
N THR A 224 7.50 -2.10 13.42
CA THR A 224 8.45 -1.44 12.52
C THR A 224 7.70 -0.67 11.42
N THR A 225 6.64 -1.26 10.86
CA THR A 225 5.75 -0.58 9.91
C THR A 225 5.08 0.64 10.55
N ALA A 226 4.58 0.52 11.80
CA ALA A 226 3.96 1.66 12.49
C ALA A 226 4.91 2.87 12.62
N ARG A 227 6.21 2.64 12.84
CA ARG A 227 7.24 3.69 12.90
C ARG A 227 7.54 4.32 11.54
N GLN A 228 7.21 3.66 10.44
CA GLN A 228 7.53 4.04 9.07
C GLN A 228 6.29 4.27 8.20
N ILE A 229 5.10 4.26 8.80
CA ILE A 229 3.82 4.28 8.08
C ILE A 229 3.61 5.54 7.26
N LEU A 230 4.10 6.68 7.76
CA LEU A 230 4.16 7.94 7.03
C LEU A 230 5.62 8.29 6.73
N PRO A 231 6.05 8.24 5.47
CA PRO A 231 7.37 8.71 5.07
C PRO A 231 7.59 10.18 5.43
N ARG A 232 8.82 10.55 5.81
CA ARG A 232 9.16 11.93 6.20
C ARG A 232 9.03 12.93 5.06
N ASP A 233 9.24 12.49 3.84
CA ASP A 233 9.16 13.25 2.59
C ASP A 233 7.80 13.09 1.88
N LEU A 234 6.77 12.60 2.59
CA LEU A 234 5.44 12.36 2.01
C LEU A 234 4.82 13.63 1.43
N GLN A 235 5.09 14.81 2.01
CA GLN A 235 4.65 16.10 1.45
C GLN A 235 5.29 16.36 0.08
N GLU A 236 6.58 16.11 -0.07
CA GLU A 236 7.30 16.27 -1.35
C GLU A 236 6.83 15.21 -2.36
N PHE A 237 6.66 13.97 -1.89
CA PHE A 237 6.13 12.88 -2.71
C PHE A 237 4.75 13.22 -3.27
N SER A 238 3.86 13.81 -2.47
CA SER A 238 2.51 14.19 -2.87
C SER A 238 2.46 15.25 -3.98
N ASN A 239 3.54 16.00 -4.22
CA ASN A 239 3.65 16.95 -5.33
C ASN A 239 3.64 16.26 -6.71
N ASN A 240 3.76 14.92 -6.76
CA ASN A 240 3.67 14.14 -7.99
C ASN A 240 2.22 13.78 -8.39
N TYR A 241 1.26 13.89 -7.48
CA TYR A 241 -0.13 13.50 -7.74
C TYR A 241 -0.76 14.21 -8.94
N PRO A 242 -0.55 15.52 -9.18
CA PRO A 242 -1.08 16.20 -10.36
C PRO A 242 -0.55 15.65 -11.70
N ASN A 243 0.57 14.90 -11.67
CA ASN A 243 1.16 14.31 -12.87
C ASN A 243 0.63 12.89 -13.14
N LEU A 244 -0.04 12.26 -12.18
CA LEU A 244 -0.59 10.92 -12.31
C LEU A 244 -1.90 10.97 -13.12
N ARG A 245 -1.82 10.55 -14.38
CA ARG A 245 -2.92 10.62 -15.35
C ARG A 245 -3.76 9.35 -15.46
N ILE A 246 -3.44 8.33 -14.68
CA ILE A 246 -4.17 7.07 -14.68
C ILE A 246 -5.63 7.29 -14.24
N PRO A 247 -6.64 6.68 -14.92
CA PRO A 247 -8.01 6.70 -14.43
C PRO A 247 -8.07 6.19 -12.99
N THR A 248 -8.63 6.98 -12.08
CA THR A 248 -8.62 6.67 -10.64
C THR A 248 -10.03 6.75 -10.06
N LEU A 249 -10.43 5.71 -9.33
CA LEU A 249 -11.59 5.72 -8.44
C LEU A 249 -11.10 5.92 -7.01
N ILE A 250 -11.64 6.93 -6.34
CA ILE A 250 -11.42 7.16 -4.91
C ILE A 250 -12.72 6.80 -4.20
N VAL A 251 -12.68 5.84 -3.28
CA VAL A 251 -13.82 5.46 -2.45
C VAL A 251 -13.48 5.84 -1.01
N TRP A 252 -14.41 6.51 -0.34
CA TRP A 252 -14.18 6.94 1.02
C TRP A 252 -15.41 6.76 1.89
N SER A 253 -15.18 6.26 3.10
CA SER A 253 -16.19 6.15 4.13
C SER A 253 -16.37 7.50 4.82
N ARG A 254 -17.61 7.96 4.95
CA ARG A 254 -17.90 9.24 5.61
C ARG A 254 -17.55 9.22 7.09
N GLU A 255 -17.77 8.08 7.70
CA GLU A 255 -17.57 7.82 9.13
C GLU A 255 -16.19 7.19 9.44
N ASP A 256 -15.23 7.35 8.54
CA ASP A 256 -13.85 6.88 8.77
C ASP A 256 -13.17 7.71 9.86
N GLU A 257 -12.93 7.08 11.02
CA GLU A 257 -12.21 7.66 12.17
C GLU A 257 -10.69 7.43 12.09
N ILE A 258 -10.21 6.62 11.12
CA ILE A 258 -8.80 6.28 10.93
C ILE A 258 -8.12 7.25 9.96
N VAL A 259 -8.73 7.45 8.78
CA VAL A 259 -8.25 8.40 7.76
C VAL A 259 -9.40 9.33 7.36
N PRO A 260 -9.38 10.59 7.80
CA PRO A 260 -10.50 11.51 7.58
C PRO A 260 -10.86 11.72 6.11
N LEU A 261 -12.16 11.82 5.79
CA LEU A 261 -12.70 12.07 4.44
C LEU A 261 -12.02 13.27 3.74
N ALA A 262 -11.58 14.28 4.49
CA ALA A 262 -10.87 15.44 3.95
C ALA A 262 -9.60 15.06 3.17
N ILE A 263 -8.95 13.94 3.52
CA ILE A 263 -7.79 13.40 2.77
C ILE A 263 -8.24 12.92 1.39
N GLY A 264 -9.34 12.18 1.29
CA GLY A 264 -9.91 11.72 0.03
C GLY A 264 -10.39 12.86 -0.86
N GLN A 265 -11.02 13.89 -0.29
CA GLN A 265 -11.43 15.10 -1.01
C GLN A 265 -10.20 15.84 -1.58
N ARG A 266 -9.17 16.07 -0.77
CA ARG A 266 -7.91 16.67 -1.23
C ARG A 266 -7.22 15.82 -2.30
N LEU A 267 -7.27 14.50 -2.17
CA LEU A 267 -6.69 13.60 -3.16
C LEU A 267 -7.43 13.70 -4.51
N HIS A 268 -8.75 13.80 -4.47
CA HIS A 268 -9.58 14.02 -5.66
C HIS A 268 -9.25 15.37 -6.35
N GLU A 269 -9.00 16.43 -5.59
CA GLU A 269 -8.58 17.73 -6.15
C GLU A 269 -7.22 17.65 -6.85
N HIS A 270 -6.32 16.79 -6.38
CA HIS A 270 -4.96 16.69 -6.90
C HIS A 270 -4.77 15.63 -7.98
N LEU A 271 -5.65 14.62 -8.09
CA LEU A 271 -5.60 13.58 -9.12
C LEU A 271 -6.54 13.95 -10.28
N PRO A 272 -5.99 14.37 -11.45
CA PRO A 272 -6.78 15.02 -12.49
C PRO A 272 -7.82 14.10 -13.16
N ASN A 273 -7.58 12.78 -13.17
CA ASN A 273 -8.48 11.79 -13.78
C ASN A 273 -9.17 10.93 -12.72
N SER A 274 -9.56 11.53 -11.59
CA SER A 274 -10.20 10.81 -10.51
C SER A 274 -11.70 11.05 -10.43
N LYS A 275 -12.41 10.07 -9.85
CA LYS A 275 -13.81 10.16 -9.40
C LYS A 275 -13.82 9.86 -7.90
N LEU A 276 -14.53 10.65 -7.11
CA LEU A 276 -14.72 10.41 -5.68
C LEU A 276 -16.12 9.87 -5.42
N VAL A 277 -16.20 8.76 -4.71
CA VAL A 277 -17.42 8.17 -4.17
C VAL A 277 -17.33 8.18 -2.65
N VAL A 278 -18.32 8.76 -1.99
CA VAL A 278 -18.41 8.81 -0.53
C VAL A 278 -19.54 7.88 -0.10
N LEU A 279 -19.21 6.89 0.73
CA LEU A 279 -20.15 5.93 1.30
C LEU A 279 -20.51 6.36 2.73
N SER A 280 -21.75 6.11 3.15
CA SER A 280 -22.22 6.44 4.49
C SER A 280 -22.59 5.17 5.28
N ASP A 281 -22.67 5.30 6.60
CA ASP A 281 -22.99 4.22 7.54
C ASP A 281 -21.99 3.07 7.49
N VAL A 282 -20.72 3.34 7.23
CA VAL A 282 -19.65 2.36 7.13
C VAL A 282 -18.34 2.97 7.62
N GLY A 283 -17.54 2.18 8.32
CA GLY A 283 -16.24 2.59 8.84
C GLY A 283 -15.09 2.43 7.83
N HIS A 284 -13.88 2.39 8.34
CA HIS A 284 -12.64 2.39 7.57
C HIS A 284 -12.48 1.20 6.60
N ALA A 285 -13.08 0.04 6.91
CA ALA A 285 -12.90 -1.20 6.12
C ALA A 285 -14.17 -1.62 5.38
N VAL A 286 -14.64 -0.80 4.43
CA VAL A 286 -15.88 -1.04 3.69
C VAL A 286 -15.92 -2.41 3.00
N GLN A 287 -14.78 -2.92 2.51
CA GLN A 287 -14.65 -4.22 1.87
C GLN A 287 -14.94 -5.41 2.82
N GLU A 288 -14.85 -5.18 4.12
CA GLU A 288 -15.15 -6.16 5.17
C GLU A 288 -16.52 -5.92 5.80
N GLU A 289 -16.80 -4.67 6.19
CA GLU A 289 -18.02 -4.33 6.93
C GLU A 289 -19.27 -4.34 6.05
N LYS A 290 -19.22 -3.68 4.88
CA LYS A 290 -20.36 -3.54 3.97
C LYS A 290 -19.95 -3.70 2.50
N PRO A 291 -19.43 -4.84 2.08
CA PRO A 291 -18.96 -5.06 0.71
C PRO A 291 -20.03 -4.81 -0.35
N ALA A 292 -21.32 -4.95 -0.01
CA ALA A 292 -22.43 -4.66 -0.91
C ALA A 292 -22.54 -3.18 -1.29
N LEU A 293 -22.04 -2.25 -0.48
CA LEU A 293 -21.95 -0.83 -0.83
C LEU A 293 -20.79 -0.56 -1.80
N LEU A 294 -19.66 -1.26 -1.63
CA LEU A 294 -18.46 -1.07 -2.43
C LEU A 294 -18.59 -1.68 -3.83
N LEU A 295 -19.04 -2.93 -3.92
CA LEU A 295 -18.96 -3.77 -5.12
C LEU A 295 -19.57 -3.13 -6.37
N PRO A 296 -20.76 -2.48 -6.33
CA PRO A 296 -21.33 -1.84 -7.52
C PRO A 296 -20.43 -0.75 -8.11
N HIS A 297 -19.81 0.08 -7.26
CA HIS A 297 -18.91 1.15 -7.69
C HIS A 297 -17.61 0.61 -8.26
N LEU A 298 -17.05 -0.39 -7.60
CA LEU A 298 -15.82 -1.03 -8.01
C LEU A 298 -15.98 -1.75 -9.36
N GLN A 299 -17.01 -2.58 -9.49
CA GLN A 299 -17.29 -3.33 -10.71
C GLN A 299 -17.59 -2.39 -11.89
N HIS A 300 -18.45 -1.39 -11.70
CA HIS A 300 -18.77 -0.42 -12.74
C HIS A 300 -17.52 0.32 -13.23
N PHE A 301 -16.67 0.79 -12.29
CA PHE A 301 -15.43 1.48 -12.67
C PHE A 301 -14.48 0.57 -13.46
N LEU A 302 -14.26 -0.66 -13.01
CA LEU A 302 -13.39 -1.62 -13.69
C LEU A 302 -13.94 -1.99 -15.10
N ASP A 303 -15.23 -2.21 -15.21
CA ASP A 303 -15.91 -2.52 -16.49
C ASP A 303 -15.75 -1.35 -17.49
N ASP A 304 -15.93 -0.10 -17.05
CA ASP A 304 -15.73 1.09 -17.88
C ASP A 304 -14.31 1.16 -18.44
N GLN A 305 -13.30 0.90 -17.59
CA GLN A 305 -11.90 0.95 -18.03
C GLN A 305 -11.57 -0.19 -19.01
N THR A 306 -12.20 -1.35 -18.85
CA THR A 306 -12.01 -2.50 -19.75
C THR A 306 -12.58 -2.23 -21.13
N GLN A 307 -13.77 -1.61 -21.24
CA GLN A 307 -14.44 -1.33 -22.51
C GLN A 307 -13.77 -0.21 -23.32
N HIS A 308 -13.28 0.86 -22.69
CA HIS A 308 -12.67 2.00 -23.38
C HIS A 308 -11.34 1.67 -24.10
N HIS A 309 -10.67 0.57 -23.75
CA HIS A 309 -9.47 0.10 -24.45
C HIS A 309 -9.75 -0.90 -25.56
N ALA A 310 -10.96 -1.46 -25.62
CA ALA A 310 -11.37 -2.39 -26.68
C ALA A 310 -11.87 -1.67 -27.96
N ALA A 311 -12.14 -0.37 -27.90
CA ALA A 311 -12.54 0.40 -29.08
C ALA A 311 -11.30 0.74 -29.94
N PRO A 312 -11.28 0.39 -31.25
CA PRO A 312 -10.17 0.76 -32.12
C PRO A 312 -10.09 2.29 -32.19
N ARG A 313 -8.87 2.83 -31.98
CA ARG A 313 -8.58 4.24 -32.29
C ARG A 313 -8.66 4.40 -33.78
N HIS A 314 -9.75 5.00 -34.27
CA HIS A 314 -9.92 5.42 -35.66
C HIS A 314 -9.07 6.63 -35.98
#